data_c1ddc137774ff4d70aee4c936331356e
#
_entry.id   c1ddc137774ff4d70aee4c936331356e
#
_cell.length_a   1.000
_cell.length_b   1.000
_cell.length_c   1.000
_cell.angle_alpha   90.00
_cell.angle_beta   90.00
_cell.angle_gamma   90.00
#
_symmetry.space_group_name_H-M   'P 1'
#
loop_
_entity.id
_entity.type
_entity.pdbx_description
1 polymer ?
#
loop_
_entity_poly.entity_id
_entity_poly.type
_entity_poly.pdbx_seq_one_letter_code
_entity_poly.pdbx_strand_id
1 'polypeptide(L)'
;MIEEARQHRNTVPQDAPVKLIAVTKNHGIEEMREAIDAGATDIGENRIQEAIGKYDTLEREVVWHLIGHLQTNKAKQAVRYFDLIHSVDSVHLARAINKEAEKIDKVQDILVQVNLAKEDSKSGIYEEDLRGLLDLVETLPNLRLRGLMCIAPNYEQVEQCRPLFRKMHEIYQRVKEIPYLTANITYLSMGMTHDYRIAVEEGANIVRVGTAIFGPRQY
;
A
#
# COMPACT_ATOMS: atom_id res chain seq x y z
N MET A 1 8.86 -18.86 1.05
CA MET A 1 7.86 -18.27 1.98
C MET A 1 6.69 -17.58 1.26
N ILE A 2 6.86 -16.52 0.43
CA ILE A 2 5.74 -15.95 -0.38
C ILE A 2 5.28 -16.99 -1.41
N GLU A 3 6.21 -17.65 -2.08
CA GLU A 3 5.93 -18.69 -3.05
C GLU A 3 5.16 -19.88 -2.46
N GLU A 4 5.51 -20.29 -1.26
CA GLU A 4 4.80 -21.32 -0.50
C GLU A 4 3.37 -20.87 -0.17
N ALA A 5 3.17 -19.63 0.30
CA ALA A 5 1.84 -19.09 0.59
C ALA A 5 0.96 -19.00 -0.68
N ARG A 6 1.54 -18.70 -1.85
CA ARG A 6 0.83 -18.71 -3.15
C ARG A 6 0.21 -20.07 -3.47
N GLN A 7 0.87 -21.17 -3.11
CA GLN A 7 0.36 -22.53 -3.37
C GLN A 7 -0.92 -22.86 -2.58
N HIS A 8 -1.17 -22.12 -1.49
CA HIS A 8 -2.38 -22.27 -0.67
C HIS A 8 -3.50 -21.29 -1.04
N ARG A 9 -3.37 -20.56 -2.14
CA ARG A 9 -4.41 -19.64 -2.63
C ARG A 9 -5.63 -20.41 -3.15
N ASN A 10 -6.80 -19.91 -2.76
CA ASN A 10 -8.08 -20.43 -3.24
C ASN A 10 -8.93 -19.37 -3.95
N THR A 11 -8.55 -18.11 -3.86
CA THR A 11 -9.33 -16.95 -4.34
C THR A 11 -8.80 -16.36 -5.65
N VAL A 12 -7.53 -16.59 -5.94
CA VAL A 12 -6.83 -16.11 -7.16
C VAL A 12 -5.90 -17.20 -7.68
N PRO A 13 -5.49 -17.16 -8.97
CA PRO A 13 -4.54 -18.12 -9.52
C PRO A 13 -3.26 -18.22 -8.69
N GLN A 14 -2.77 -19.44 -8.49
CA GLN A 14 -1.56 -19.69 -7.69
C GLN A 14 -0.31 -19.07 -8.31
N ASP A 15 -0.25 -18.95 -9.64
CA ASP A 15 0.84 -18.34 -10.39
C ASP A 15 0.77 -16.81 -10.46
N ALA A 16 -0.35 -16.19 -10.03
CA ALA A 16 -0.46 -14.74 -10.01
C ALA A 16 0.65 -14.11 -9.13
N PRO A 17 1.39 -13.11 -9.64
CA PRO A 17 2.54 -12.55 -8.95
C PRO A 17 2.17 -11.85 -7.65
N VAL A 18 3.10 -11.85 -6.70
CA VAL A 18 3.03 -11.05 -5.46
C VAL A 18 4.22 -10.11 -5.43
N LYS A 19 3.94 -8.82 -5.36
CA LYS A 19 4.93 -7.78 -5.18
C LYS A 19 5.34 -7.69 -3.70
N LEU A 20 6.62 -7.76 -3.44
CA LEU A 20 7.20 -7.55 -2.13
C LEU A 20 7.69 -6.11 -2.01
N ILE A 21 7.12 -5.37 -1.07
CA ILE A 21 7.65 -4.07 -0.66
C ILE A 21 8.57 -4.28 0.54
N ALA A 22 9.86 -3.97 0.37
CA ALA A 22 10.82 -3.92 1.47
C ALA A 22 10.57 -2.65 2.29
N VAL A 23 10.15 -2.81 3.55
CA VAL A 23 9.80 -1.67 4.42
C VAL A 23 11.04 -1.15 5.10
N THR A 24 11.55 -0.03 4.62
CA THR A 24 12.85 0.56 4.95
C THR A 24 12.82 1.61 6.06
N LYS A 25 11.65 1.82 6.68
CA LYS A 25 11.53 2.76 7.80
C LYS A 25 12.48 2.42 8.94
N ASN A 26 13.18 3.44 9.47
CA ASN A 26 14.19 3.32 10.53
C ASN A 26 15.45 2.54 10.12
N HIS A 27 15.67 2.30 8.84
CA HIS A 27 16.88 1.66 8.31
C HIS A 27 17.71 2.65 7.53
N GLY A 28 19.03 2.49 7.54
CA GLY A 28 19.99 3.36 6.85
C GLY A 28 20.08 3.08 5.35
N ILE A 29 20.82 3.91 4.65
CA ILE A 29 21.04 3.81 3.19
C ILE A 29 21.75 2.50 2.83
N GLU A 30 22.72 2.07 3.62
CA GLU A 30 23.50 0.86 3.32
C GLU A 30 22.62 -0.39 3.39
N GLU A 31 21.77 -0.51 4.43
CA GLU A 31 20.80 -1.60 4.55
C GLU A 31 19.81 -1.62 3.38
N MET A 32 19.40 -0.42 2.91
CA MET A 32 18.54 -0.30 1.72
C MET A 32 19.27 -0.77 0.45
N ARG A 33 20.53 -0.38 0.25
CA ARG A 33 21.35 -0.82 -0.87
C ARG A 33 21.54 -2.34 -0.88
N GLU A 34 21.84 -2.93 0.27
CA GLU A 34 21.94 -4.38 0.43
C GLU A 34 20.65 -5.10 0.03
N ALA A 35 19.49 -4.60 0.47
CA ALA A 35 18.21 -5.18 0.09
C ALA A 35 17.92 -5.07 -1.41
N ILE A 36 18.26 -3.93 -2.03
CA ILE A 36 18.10 -3.70 -3.47
C ILE A 36 19.07 -4.58 -4.27
N ASP A 37 20.30 -4.66 -3.87
CA ASP A 37 21.32 -5.50 -4.51
C ASP A 37 20.97 -7.00 -4.37
N ALA A 38 20.21 -7.37 -3.32
CA ALA A 38 19.60 -8.70 -3.14
C ALA A 38 18.31 -8.91 -3.95
N GLY A 39 17.84 -7.92 -4.71
CA GLY A 39 16.72 -8.04 -5.63
C GLY A 39 15.42 -7.32 -5.21
N ALA A 40 15.43 -6.49 -4.18
CA ALA A 40 14.26 -5.66 -3.86
C ALA A 40 14.10 -4.56 -4.91
N THR A 41 12.95 -4.52 -5.58
CA THR A 41 12.62 -3.52 -6.61
C THR A 41 11.69 -2.43 -6.09
N ASP A 42 11.04 -2.68 -4.96
CA ASP A 42 10.02 -1.83 -4.36
C ASP A 42 10.33 -1.61 -2.87
N ILE A 43 10.38 -0.36 -2.46
CA ILE A 43 10.64 0.01 -1.07
C ILE A 43 9.49 0.81 -0.48
N GLY A 44 9.28 0.69 0.83
CA GLY A 44 8.16 1.32 1.51
C GLY A 44 8.59 2.16 2.71
N GLU A 45 8.15 3.42 2.71
CA GLU A 45 8.38 4.36 3.80
C GLU A 45 7.08 4.77 4.50
N ASN A 46 7.18 4.96 5.81
CA ASN A 46 6.05 5.44 6.58
C ASN A 46 6.03 6.97 6.73
N ARG A 47 7.21 7.61 6.69
CA ARG A 47 7.37 9.04 6.95
C ARG A 47 8.05 9.72 5.77
N ILE A 48 7.41 10.77 5.27
CA ILE A 48 7.92 11.53 4.12
C ILE A 48 9.29 12.15 4.40
N GLN A 49 9.51 12.68 5.59
CA GLN A 49 10.79 13.32 5.94
C GLN A 49 11.95 12.31 5.89
N GLU A 50 11.70 11.09 6.36
CA GLU A 50 12.68 10.00 6.30
C GLU A 50 12.98 9.61 4.86
N ALA A 51 11.94 9.47 4.03
CA ALA A 51 12.10 9.18 2.61
C ALA A 51 12.90 10.25 1.86
N ILE A 52 12.60 11.54 2.09
CA ILE A 52 13.33 12.66 1.46
C ILE A 52 14.82 12.61 1.80
N GLY A 53 15.17 12.33 3.06
CA GLY A 53 16.57 12.23 3.49
C GLY A 53 17.33 11.07 2.84
N LYS A 54 16.61 10.06 2.32
CA LYS A 54 17.19 8.89 1.67
C LYS A 54 17.18 8.97 0.14
N TYR A 55 16.21 9.68 -0.43
CA TYR A 55 15.89 9.66 -1.86
C TYR A 55 17.08 10.01 -2.74
N ASP A 56 17.71 11.16 -2.51
CA ASP A 56 18.83 11.63 -3.32
C ASP A 56 20.14 10.87 -3.04
N THR A 57 20.24 10.21 -1.87
CA THR A 57 21.45 9.51 -1.42
C THR A 57 21.46 8.04 -1.82
N LEU A 58 20.28 7.47 -2.10
CA LEU A 58 20.18 6.03 -2.38
C LEU A 58 20.93 5.61 -3.64
N GLU A 59 20.91 6.45 -4.69
CA GLU A 59 21.59 6.17 -5.98
C GLU A 59 21.26 4.81 -6.59
N ARG A 60 20.01 4.39 -6.46
CA ARG A 60 19.46 3.15 -7.01
C ARG A 60 18.07 3.42 -7.58
N GLU A 61 17.76 2.78 -8.69
CA GLU A 61 16.41 2.80 -9.27
C GLU A 61 15.51 1.81 -8.53
N VAL A 62 14.51 2.33 -7.84
CA VAL A 62 13.48 1.56 -7.14
C VAL A 62 12.16 2.28 -7.18
N VAL A 63 11.07 1.54 -6.99
CA VAL A 63 9.72 2.10 -6.85
C VAL A 63 9.51 2.50 -5.39
N TRP A 64 9.18 3.78 -5.17
CA TRP A 64 8.95 4.35 -3.85
C TRP A 64 7.48 4.31 -3.46
N HIS A 65 7.17 3.63 -2.37
CA HIS A 65 5.82 3.50 -1.84
C HIS A 65 5.67 4.27 -0.52
N LEU A 66 4.69 5.18 -0.45
CA LEU A 66 4.25 5.74 0.83
C LEU A 66 3.19 4.81 1.42
N ILE A 67 3.56 4.10 2.48
CA ILE A 67 2.70 3.10 3.14
C ILE A 67 2.19 3.54 4.52
N GLY A 68 2.69 4.67 5.04
CA GLY A 68 2.21 5.28 6.28
C GLY A 68 1.14 6.33 6.04
N HIS A 69 0.49 6.78 7.13
CA HIS A 69 -0.53 7.82 7.08
C HIS A 69 0.01 9.11 6.45
N LEU A 70 -0.74 9.67 5.51
CA LEU A 70 -0.41 10.92 4.84
C LEU A 70 -1.27 12.07 5.36
N GLN A 71 -0.63 13.03 6.01
CA GLN A 71 -1.28 14.29 6.35
C GLN A 71 -1.43 15.18 5.10
N THR A 72 -2.56 15.86 4.96
CA THR A 72 -2.90 16.68 3.79
C THR A 72 -1.85 17.76 3.48
N ASN A 73 -1.29 18.39 4.51
CA ASN A 73 -0.24 19.42 4.35
C ASN A 73 1.10 18.88 3.82
N LYS A 74 1.24 17.56 3.71
CA LYS A 74 2.42 16.87 3.16
C LYS A 74 2.19 16.32 1.74
N ALA A 75 1.00 16.52 1.16
CA ALA A 75 0.66 16.03 -0.18
C ALA A 75 1.67 16.46 -1.25
N LYS A 76 2.17 17.71 -1.18
CA LYS A 76 3.20 18.23 -2.11
C LYS A 76 4.46 17.37 -2.13
N GLN A 77 4.97 17.01 -0.96
CA GLN A 77 6.16 16.16 -0.87
C GLN A 77 5.84 14.72 -1.27
N ALA A 78 4.68 14.18 -0.86
CA ALA A 78 4.27 12.83 -1.23
C ALA A 78 4.24 12.65 -2.76
N VAL A 79 3.61 13.56 -3.48
CA VAL A 79 3.52 13.52 -4.94
C VAL A 79 4.89 13.63 -5.62
N ARG A 80 5.82 14.39 -5.05
CA ARG A 80 7.14 14.59 -5.63
C ARG A 80 8.04 13.35 -5.52
N TYR A 81 7.96 12.62 -4.41
CA TYR A 81 8.95 11.59 -4.06
C TYR A 81 8.43 10.16 -4.14
N PHE A 82 7.13 9.94 -4.24
CA PHE A 82 6.57 8.59 -4.24
C PHE A 82 5.87 8.25 -5.55
N ASP A 83 6.06 7.02 -6.00
CA ASP A 83 5.40 6.47 -7.18
C ASP A 83 3.98 6.01 -6.85
N LEU A 84 3.79 5.38 -5.68
CA LEU A 84 2.50 4.88 -5.23
C LEU A 84 2.22 5.29 -3.77
N ILE A 85 1.08 5.96 -3.55
CA ILE A 85 0.58 6.32 -2.22
C ILE A 85 -0.51 5.33 -1.80
N HIS A 86 -0.28 4.56 -0.72
CA HIS A 86 -1.21 3.50 -0.28
C HIS A 86 -2.30 3.98 0.69
N SER A 87 -2.17 5.18 1.25
CA SER A 87 -2.90 5.63 2.43
C SER A 87 -3.94 6.71 2.16
N VAL A 88 -4.54 6.71 0.97
CA VAL A 88 -5.62 7.66 0.66
C VAL A 88 -6.91 7.18 1.32
N ASP A 89 -7.45 7.96 2.27
CA ASP A 89 -8.57 7.56 3.11
C ASP A 89 -9.67 8.61 3.24
N SER A 90 -9.56 9.72 2.52
CA SER A 90 -10.55 10.79 2.58
C SER A 90 -10.63 11.63 1.30
N VAL A 91 -11.80 12.21 1.07
CA VAL A 91 -12.08 13.18 0.00
C VAL A 91 -11.09 14.35 0.05
N HIS A 92 -10.83 14.87 1.26
CA HIS A 92 -9.95 16.00 1.46
C HIS A 92 -8.50 15.69 1.04
N LEU A 93 -8.00 14.51 1.43
CA LEU A 93 -6.66 14.06 1.05
C LEU A 93 -6.55 13.80 -0.44
N ALA A 94 -7.53 13.13 -1.05
CA ALA A 94 -7.54 12.87 -2.50
C ALA A 94 -7.48 14.16 -3.31
N ARG A 95 -8.29 15.16 -2.96
CA ARG A 95 -8.26 16.49 -3.61
C ARG A 95 -6.91 17.21 -3.44
N ALA A 96 -6.31 17.11 -2.27
CA ALA A 96 -5.00 17.73 -2.02
C ALA A 96 -3.91 17.08 -2.86
N ILE A 97 -3.87 15.74 -2.95
CA ILE A 97 -2.91 15.01 -3.79
C ILE A 97 -3.12 15.39 -5.27
N ASN A 98 -4.36 15.40 -5.77
CA ASN A 98 -4.67 15.79 -7.15
C ASN A 98 -4.15 17.20 -7.48
N LYS A 99 -4.43 18.17 -6.61
CA LYS A 99 -3.98 19.56 -6.78
C LYS A 99 -2.45 19.69 -6.81
N GLU A 100 -1.73 18.93 -6.01
CA GLU A 100 -0.27 18.96 -6.01
C GLU A 100 0.33 18.20 -7.20
N ALA A 101 -0.33 17.14 -7.66
CA ALA A 101 0.06 16.39 -8.86
C ALA A 101 -0.12 17.25 -10.13
N GLU A 102 -1.22 17.98 -10.25
CA GLU A 102 -1.48 18.92 -11.32
C GLU A 102 -0.36 19.97 -11.49
N LYS A 103 0.16 20.51 -10.39
CA LYS A 103 1.21 21.54 -10.43
C LYS A 103 2.53 21.08 -11.04
N ILE A 104 2.77 19.79 -11.12
CA ILE A 104 3.99 19.18 -11.67
C ILE A 104 3.70 18.29 -12.88
N ASP A 105 2.52 18.41 -13.45
CA ASP A 105 2.06 17.64 -14.62
C ASP A 105 2.20 16.13 -14.44
N LYS A 106 1.86 15.65 -13.24
CA LYS A 106 1.93 14.23 -12.85
C LYS A 106 0.54 13.62 -12.70
N VAL A 107 0.40 12.36 -13.11
CA VAL A 107 -0.71 11.50 -12.68
C VAL A 107 -0.20 10.59 -11.57
N GLN A 108 -0.65 10.82 -10.35
CA GLN A 108 -0.23 10.10 -9.16
C GLN A 108 -0.99 8.80 -8.99
N ASP A 109 -0.26 7.68 -8.92
CA ASP A 109 -0.84 6.39 -8.56
C ASP A 109 -1.20 6.35 -7.07
N ILE A 110 -2.41 5.88 -6.77
CA ILE A 110 -2.90 5.76 -5.40
C ILE A 110 -3.60 4.44 -5.13
N LEU A 111 -3.58 4.02 -3.87
CA LEU A 111 -4.53 3.04 -3.31
C LEU A 111 -5.44 3.74 -2.30
N VAL A 112 -6.67 3.27 -2.19
CA VAL A 112 -7.56 3.70 -1.11
C VAL A 112 -7.38 2.76 0.07
N GLN A 113 -7.08 3.34 1.24
CA GLN A 113 -6.95 2.59 2.49
C GLN A 113 -8.32 2.40 3.14
N VAL A 114 -8.68 1.15 3.42
CA VAL A 114 -9.94 0.78 4.06
C VAL A 114 -9.70 0.30 5.49
N ASN A 115 -10.45 0.83 6.45
CA ASN A 115 -10.44 0.43 7.85
C ASN A 115 -11.57 -0.57 8.14
N LEU A 116 -11.32 -1.85 7.88
CA LEU A 116 -12.31 -2.92 8.08
C LEU A 116 -12.53 -3.29 9.54
N ALA A 117 -11.52 -3.10 10.37
CA ALA A 117 -11.61 -3.42 11.80
C ALA A 117 -12.42 -2.38 12.60
N LYS A 118 -12.73 -1.24 11.98
CA LYS A 118 -13.41 -0.09 12.62
C LYS A 118 -12.75 0.36 13.92
N GLU A 119 -11.41 0.30 13.94
CA GLU A 119 -10.62 0.82 15.05
C GLU A 119 -10.43 2.33 14.85
N ASP A 120 -10.98 3.15 15.74
CA ASP A 120 -10.90 4.62 15.67
C ASP A 120 -9.46 5.16 15.70
N SER A 121 -8.53 4.39 16.26
CA SER A 121 -7.10 4.73 16.31
C SER A 121 -6.36 4.52 14.99
N LYS A 122 -6.98 3.87 14.00
CA LYS A 122 -6.35 3.56 12.72
C LYS A 122 -6.93 4.39 11.58
N SER A 123 -6.04 4.81 10.68
CA SER A 123 -6.43 5.46 9.42
C SER A 123 -7.15 4.49 8.49
N GLY A 124 -7.90 5.02 7.55
CA GLY A 124 -8.64 4.30 6.55
C GLY A 124 -10.11 4.69 6.52
N ILE A 125 -10.70 4.72 5.34
CA ILE A 125 -12.13 4.97 5.16
C ILE A 125 -12.93 3.74 5.57
N TYR A 126 -14.11 3.91 6.12
CA TYR A 126 -15.01 2.79 6.39
C TYR A 126 -15.63 2.25 5.09
N GLU A 127 -16.02 0.96 5.09
CA GLU A 127 -16.59 0.30 3.90
C GLU A 127 -17.81 1.04 3.36
N GLU A 128 -18.66 1.55 4.26
CA GLU A 128 -19.88 2.28 3.91
C GLU A 128 -19.62 3.59 3.13
N ASP A 129 -18.49 4.23 3.35
CA ASP A 129 -18.10 5.50 2.70
C ASP A 129 -17.18 5.28 1.48
N LEU A 130 -16.68 4.05 1.28
CA LEU A 130 -15.72 3.72 0.24
C LEU A 130 -16.22 4.13 -1.15
N ARG A 131 -17.47 3.83 -1.48
CA ARG A 131 -18.05 4.11 -2.78
C ARG A 131 -17.98 5.61 -3.13
N GLY A 132 -18.35 6.48 -2.19
CA GLY A 132 -18.31 7.93 -2.40
C GLY A 132 -16.89 8.45 -2.66
N LEU A 133 -15.88 7.87 -2.00
CA LEU A 133 -14.48 8.24 -2.27
C LEU A 133 -14.01 7.75 -3.64
N LEU A 134 -14.38 6.54 -4.06
CA LEU A 134 -14.03 6.01 -5.38
C LEU A 134 -14.66 6.86 -6.50
N ASP A 135 -15.93 7.20 -6.37
CA ASP A 135 -16.65 8.05 -7.32
C ASP A 135 -15.99 9.43 -7.46
N LEU A 136 -15.54 10.00 -6.35
CA LEU A 136 -14.79 11.26 -6.38
C LEU A 136 -13.45 11.09 -7.10
N VAL A 137 -12.66 10.06 -6.77
CA VAL A 137 -11.32 9.85 -7.33
C VAL A 137 -11.37 9.77 -8.85
N GLU A 138 -12.39 9.15 -9.44
CA GLU A 138 -12.59 9.11 -10.90
C GLU A 138 -12.79 10.50 -11.55
N THR A 139 -13.22 11.48 -10.78
CA THR A 139 -13.36 12.87 -11.27
C THR A 139 -12.06 13.68 -11.17
N LEU A 140 -11.00 13.13 -10.59
CA LEU A 140 -9.74 13.81 -10.34
C LEU A 140 -8.67 13.39 -11.37
N PRO A 141 -8.41 14.21 -12.40
CA PRO A 141 -7.65 13.81 -13.58
C PRO A 141 -6.16 13.52 -13.30
N ASN A 142 -5.61 14.06 -12.21
CA ASN A 142 -4.22 13.85 -11.82
C ASN A 142 -4.04 12.74 -10.78
N LEU A 143 -5.09 11.93 -10.55
CA LEU A 143 -5.01 10.70 -9.78
C LEU A 143 -5.31 9.49 -10.67
N ARG A 144 -4.64 8.39 -10.38
CA ARG A 144 -4.94 7.08 -10.95
C ARG A 144 -5.13 6.07 -9.83
N LEU A 145 -6.37 5.60 -9.68
CA LEU A 145 -6.68 4.55 -8.72
C LEU A 145 -6.10 3.21 -9.19
N ARG A 146 -5.23 2.61 -8.38
CA ARG A 146 -4.59 1.33 -8.70
C ARG A 146 -5.13 0.17 -7.86
N GLY A 147 -5.93 0.44 -6.85
CA GLY A 147 -6.48 -0.59 -6.00
C GLY A 147 -6.75 -0.16 -4.57
N LEU A 148 -6.72 -1.12 -3.68
CA LEU A 148 -7.06 -0.95 -2.28
C LEU A 148 -5.92 -1.39 -1.35
N MET A 149 -5.93 -0.85 -0.12
CA MET A 149 -5.01 -1.23 0.94
C MET A 149 -5.76 -1.41 2.26
N CYS A 150 -5.33 -2.38 3.09
CA CYS A 150 -5.75 -2.44 4.49
C CYS A 150 -4.60 -2.85 5.41
N ILE A 151 -4.80 -2.62 6.71
CA ILE A 151 -3.92 -3.05 7.79
C ILE A 151 -4.78 -3.82 8.79
N ALA A 152 -4.46 -5.10 8.99
CA ALA A 152 -5.12 -5.91 10.00
C ALA A 152 -4.73 -5.47 11.43
N PRO A 153 -5.59 -5.67 12.43
CA PRO A 153 -5.21 -5.59 13.82
C PRO A 153 -4.05 -6.55 14.14
N ASN A 154 -3.29 -6.20 15.18
CA ASN A 154 -2.24 -7.09 15.66
C ASN A 154 -2.86 -8.13 16.60
N TYR A 155 -3.25 -9.26 16.06
CA TYR A 155 -3.82 -10.38 16.84
C TYR A 155 -2.72 -11.25 17.44
N GLU A 156 -2.99 -11.81 18.64
CA GLU A 156 -2.11 -12.82 19.25
C GLU A 156 -2.03 -14.09 18.39
N GLN A 157 -3.15 -14.53 17.87
CA GLN A 157 -3.24 -15.64 16.92
C GLN A 157 -3.39 -15.09 15.50
N VAL A 158 -2.37 -15.24 14.70
CA VAL A 158 -2.30 -14.63 13.35
C VAL A 158 -3.45 -15.08 12.45
N GLU A 159 -3.99 -16.30 12.61
CA GLU A 159 -5.15 -16.77 11.83
C GLU A 159 -6.41 -15.91 12.00
N GLN A 160 -6.52 -15.14 13.07
CA GLN A 160 -7.63 -14.20 13.27
C GLN A 160 -7.65 -13.06 12.23
N CYS A 161 -6.54 -12.86 11.50
CA CYS A 161 -6.51 -11.92 10.36
C CYS A 161 -7.27 -12.44 9.14
N ARG A 162 -7.42 -13.75 8.99
CA ARG A 162 -7.98 -14.39 7.77
C ARG A 162 -9.37 -13.88 7.38
N PRO A 163 -10.36 -13.80 8.28
CA PRO A 163 -11.67 -13.28 7.91
C PRO A 163 -11.63 -11.84 7.41
N LEU A 164 -10.74 -10.99 7.96
CA LEU A 164 -10.56 -9.62 7.54
C LEU A 164 -9.95 -9.54 6.14
N PHE A 165 -8.90 -10.32 5.86
CA PHE A 165 -8.28 -10.34 4.53
C PHE A 165 -9.21 -10.91 3.46
N ARG A 166 -10.00 -11.93 3.80
CA ARG A 166 -11.05 -12.46 2.90
C ARG A 166 -12.08 -11.38 2.58
N LYS A 167 -12.58 -10.69 3.59
CA LYS A 167 -13.53 -9.59 3.41
C LYS A 167 -12.93 -8.48 2.54
N MET A 168 -11.66 -8.14 2.75
CA MET A 168 -10.97 -7.14 1.94
C MET A 168 -10.85 -7.58 0.48
N HIS A 169 -10.55 -8.85 0.23
CA HIS A 169 -10.53 -9.41 -1.12
C HIS A 169 -11.91 -9.34 -1.79
N GLU A 170 -12.99 -9.66 -1.08
CA GLU A 170 -14.36 -9.54 -1.60
C GLU A 170 -14.70 -8.09 -1.99
N ILE A 171 -14.32 -7.10 -1.16
CA ILE A 171 -14.49 -5.68 -1.47
C ILE A 171 -13.69 -5.31 -2.72
N TYR A 172 -12.43 -5.75 -2.81
CA TYR A 172 -11.57 -5.51 -3.96
C TYR A 172 -12.18 -6.07 -5.26
N GLN A 173 -12.75 -7.27 -5.24
CA GLN A 173 -13.43 -7.84 -6.41
C GLN A 173 -14.64 -6.99 -6.82
N ARG A 174 -15.49 -6.58 -5.85
CA ARG A 174 -16.62 -5.69 -6.14
C ARG A 174 -16.19 -4.34 -6.74
N VAL A 175 -15.07 -3.78 -6.28
CA VAL A 175 -14.52 -2.54 -6.84
C VAL A 175 -14.07 -2.74 -8.29
N LYS A 176 -13.47 -3.87 -8.64
CA LYS A 176 -13.08 -4.20 -10.02
C LYS A 176 -14.27 -4.32 -10.98
N GLU A 177 -15.44 -4.68 -10.47
CA GLU A 177 -16.66 -4.83 -11.26
C GLU A 177 -17.39 -3.50 -11.52
N ILE A 178 -16.92 -2.38 -10.96
CA ILE A 178 -17.54 -1.07 -11.15
C ILE A 178 -17.25 -0.57 -12.58
N PRO A 179 -18.26 -0.47 -13.48
CA PRO A 179 -18.01 -0.30 -14.93
C PRO A 179 -17.37 1.01 -15.34
N TYR A 180 -17.51 2.07 -14.54
CA TYR A 180 -16.95 3.39 -14.83
C TYR A 180 -15.60 3.65 -14.20
N LEU A 181 -15.13 2.75 -13.33
CA LEU A 181 -13.75 2.80 -12.90
C LEU A 181 -12.87 2.37 -14.07
N THR A 182 -12.44 3.36 -14.86
CA THR A 182 -11.57 3.16 -16.02
C THR A 182 -10.16 2.76 -15.62
N ALA A 183 -9.86 2.92 -14.35
CA ALA A 183 -8.56 2.63 -13.79
C ALA A 183 -8.27 1.12 -13.80
N ASN A 184 -7.03 0.78 -14.09
CA ASN A 184 -6.51 -0.56 -13.87
C ASN A 184 -6.42 -0.86 -12.37
N ILE A 185 -7.51 -1.33 -11.79
CA ILE A 185 -7.57 -1.82 -10.41
C ILE A 185 -6.80 -3.14 -10.34
N THR A 186 -5.51 -3.04 -10.03
CA THR A 186 -4.59 -4.18 -10.08
C THR A 186 -4.03 -4.57 -8.73
N TYR A 187 -4.02 -3.67 -7.75
CA TYR A 187 -3.32 -3.88 -6.49
C TYR A 187 -4.25 -4.10 -5.31
N LEU A 188 -3.99 -5.17 -4.56
CA LEU A 188 -4.54 -5.43 -3.25
C LEU A 188 -3.39 -5.52 -2.26
N SER A 189 -3.12 -4.39 -1.57
CA SER A 189 -2.02 -4.24 -0.62
C SER A 189 -2.50 -4.58 0.78
N MET A 190 -2.16 -5.77 1.26
CA MET A 190 -2.45 -6.23 2.62
C MET A 190 -1.40 -7.26 3.05
N GLY A 191 -1.20 -7.36 4.37
CA GLY A 191 -0.21 -8.25 4.94
C GLY A 191 1.15 -7.58 5.20
N MET A 192 1.67 -7.84 6.40
CA MET A 192 2.96 -7.39 6.91
C MET A 192 3.76 -8.58 7.43
N THR A 193 4.91 -8.35 8.07
CA THR A 193 5.82 -9.40 8.54
C THR A 193 5.14 -10.57 9.27
N HIS A 194 4.12 -10.30 10.08
CA HIS A 194 3.47 -11.35 10.88
C HIS A 194 2.38 -12.11 10.14
N ASP A 195 1.66 -11.44 9.23
CA ASP A 195 0.41 -11.93 8.65
C ASP A 195 0.41 -12.04 7.12
N TYR A 196 1.53 -11.69 6.44
CA TYR A 196 1.60 -11.68 4.97
C TYR A 196 1.30 -13.05 4.34
N ARG A 197 1.58 -14.16 5.02
CA ARG A 197 1.26 -15.50 4.47
C ARG A 197 -0.25 -15.65 4.29
N ILE A 198 -1.01 -15.34 5.34
CA ILE A 198 -2.48 -15.39 5.30
C ILE A 198 -3.03 -14.39 4.29
N ALA A 199 -2.46 -13.18 4.26
CA ALA A 199 -2.86 -12.18 3.28
C ALA A 199 -2.67 -12.67 1.84
N VAL A 200 -1.54 -13.34 1.53
CA VAL A 200 -1.26 -13.94 0.22
C VAL A 200 -2.25 -15.06 -0.10
N GLU A 201 -2.53 -15.94 0.85
CA GLU A 201 -3.53 -17.00 0.71
C GLU A 201 -4.92 -16.45 0.39
N GLU A 202 -5.30 -15.32 1.01
CA GLU A 202 -6.58 -14.63 0.79
C GLU A 202 -6.54 -13.62 -0.37
N GLY A 203 -5.50 -13.65 -1.22
CA GLY A 203 -5.49 -12.95 -2.50
C GLY A 203 -4.69 -11.63 -2.57
N ALA A 204 -3.92 -11.28 -1.53
CA ALA A 204 -3.00 -10.15 -1.63
C ALA A 204 -2.03 -10.31 -2.80
N ASN A 205 -1.77 -9.24 -3.53
CA ASN A 205 -0.73 -9.18 -4.54
C ASN A 205 0.33 -8.10 -4.27
N ILE A 206 0.20 -7.39 -3.16
CA ILE A 206 1.26 -6.58 -2.54
C ILE A 206 1.33 -6.94 -1.06
N VAL A 207 2.53 -7.26 -0.58
CA VAL A 207 2.84 -7.43 0.85
C VAL A 207 3.95 -6.48 1.27
N ARG A 208 3.93 -6.04 2.55
CA ARG A 208 4.83 -5.01 3.08
C ARG A 208 5.64 -5.62 4.23
N VAL A 209 6.88 -5.98 3.96
CA VAL A 209 7.71 -6.74 4.91
C VAL A 209 8.93 -5.91 5.32
N GLY A 210 9.13 -5.74 6.62
CA GLY A 210 10.27 -5.03 7.18
C GLY A 210 11.13 -5.94 8.03
N THR A 211 10.69 -6.27 9.24
CA THR A 211 11.47 -7.02 10.24
C THR A 211 11.99 -8.38 9.76
N ALA A 212 11.28 -9.04 8.84
CA ALA A 212 11.77 -10.31 8.28
C ALA A 212 12.90 -10.12 7.24
N ILE A 213 13.10 -8.89 6.73
CA ILE A 213 14.20 -8.55 5.80
C ILE A 213 15.37 -7.94 6.58
N PHE A 214 15.10 -6.94 7.41
CA PHE A 214 16.11 -6.10 8.05
C PHE A 214 16.42 -6.49 9.50
N GLY A 215 15.74 -7.50 10.05
CA GLY A 215 15.88 -7.87 11.45
C GLY A 215 15.02 -7.03 12.42
N PRO A 216 15.10 -7.32 13.74
CA PRO A 216 14.39 -6.57 14.77
C PRO A 216 14.90 -5.14 14.86
N ARG A 217 14.00 -4.21 15.16
CA ARG A 217 14.33 -2.78 15.26
C ARG A 217 15.38 -2.53 16.34
N GLN A 218 16.45 -1.84 15.98
CA GLN A 218 17.37 -1.23 16.95
C GLN A 218 16.79 0.14 17.33
N TYR A 219 16.45 0.32 18.60
CA TYR A 219 15.96 1.59 19.17
C TYR A 219 17.09 2.39 19.77
#